data_478ab000a36968bb359998c28d7b833b
#
_entry.id   478ab000a36968bb359998c28d7b833b
#
_cell.length_a   1.000
_cell.length_b   1.000
_cell.length_c   1.000
_cell.angle_alpha   90.00
_cell.angle_beta   90.00
_cell.angle_gamma   90.00
#
_symmetry.space_group_name_H-M   'P 1'
#
loop_
_entity.id
_entity.type
_entity.pdbx_description
1 polymer ?
#
loop_
_entity_poly.entity_id
_entity_poly.type
_entity_poly.pdbx_seq_one_letter_code
_entity_poly.pdbx_strand_id
1 'polypeptide(L)'
;DRLELVQAHWSAQRFQPWQEPALWDGLARCYEAGLAESVGTSNFGPNQLRKANAYWRKRGVPHTANQVQLSLLSTLPVESGLLDACAELGVTPIGYSPLGLGVLSGKYDERNLPDGPRGLIFRALLPSCRPLLATLREVAAARQVSVSAVAINWAMSKGAVVIVGMKTPEQVRENLGALGWRISGAESDELERAARLAKTATQNIFQTD
;
A
#
# COMPACT_ATOMS: atom_id res chain seq x y z
N ASP A 1 -16.79 -23.59 -6.27
CA ASP A 1 -15.88 -22.48 -6.60
C ASP A 1 -14.85 -22.38 -5.48
N ARG A 2 -13.62 -22.04 -5.84
CA ARG A 2 -12.46 -21.92 -4.94
C ARG A 2 -11.88 -20.53 -5.08
N LEU A 3 -11.50 -19.90 -3.96
CA LEU A 3 -10.83 -18.60 -3.96
C LEU A 3 -9.33 -18.78 -4.23
N GLU A 4 -8.72 -17.91 -5.01
CA GLU A 4 -7.26 -17.89 -5.18
C GLU A 4 -6.55 -17.45 -3.89
N LEU A 5 -7.16 -16.49 -3.16
CA LEU A 5 -6.58 -15.90 -1.95
C LEU A 5 -7.65 -15.56 -0.93
N VAL A 6 -7.45 -15.97 0.31
CA VAL A 6 -8.22 -15.49 1.48
C VAL A 6 -7.28 -14.77 2.44
N GLN A 7 -7.68 -13.57 2.93
CA GLN A 7 -6.80 -12.73 3.74
C GLN A 7 -7.42 -12.39 5.10
N ALA A 8 -6.59 -12.40 6.16
CA ALA A 8 -6.91 -11.69 7.39
C ALA A 8 -6.90 -10.19 7.12
N HIS A 9 -8.03 -9.49 7.31
CA HIS A 9 -8.15 -8.05 7.05
C HIS A 9 -7.30 -7.21 8.01
N TRP A 10 -7.28 -7.62 9.29
CA TRP A 10 -6.43 -7.06 10.33
C TRP A 10 -5.95 -8.13 11.29
N SER A 11 -4.82 -7.86 11.93
CA SER A 11 -4.36 -8.65 13.06
C SER A 11 -5.23 -8.42 14.29
N ALA A 12 -5.48 -9.47 15.05
CA ALA A 12 -6.10 -9.38 16.37
C ALA A 12 -5.13 -8.88 17.44
N GLN A 13 -3.82 -8.87 17.20
CA GLN A 13 -2.76 -8.63 18.18
C GLN A 13 -2.92 -7.34 18.98
N ARG A 14 -3.44 -6.28 18.36
CA ARG A 14 -3.59 -4.97 19.01
C ARG A 14 -4.67 -4.93 20.08
N PHE A 15 -5.77 -5.67 19.87
CA PHE A 15 -6.95 -5.59 20.75
C PHE A 15 -7.24 -6.90 21.47
N GLN A 16 -6.96 -8.03 20.83
CA GLN A 16 -7.26 -9.39 21.32
C GLN A 16 -6.13 -10.36 20.94
N PRO A 17 -4.91 -10.18 21.47
CA PRO A 17 -3.73 -10.94 21.03
C PRO A 17 -3.87 -12.46 21.20
N TRP A 18 -4.71 -12.91 22.12
CA TRP A 18 -5.00 -14.33 22.33
C TRP A 18 -5.83 -14.95 21.19
N GLN A 19 -6.50 -14.14 20.36
CA GLN A 19 -7.27 -14.63 19.20
C GLN A 19 -6.42 -14.77 17.94
N GLU A 20 -5.22 -14.23 17.91
CA GLU A 20 -4.35 -14.28 16.73
C GLU A 20 -4.07 -15.71 16.24
N PRO A 21 -3.72 -16.69 17.11
CA PRO A 21 -3.54 -18.06 16.67
C PRO A 21 -4.82 -18.71 16.12
N ALA A 22 -5.99 -18.38 16.66
CA ALA A 22 -7.27 -18.87 16.16
C ALA A 22 -7.60 -18.32 14.77
N LEU A 23 -7.26 -17.04 14.52
CA LEU A 23 -7.40 -16.43 13.19
C LEU A 23 -6.52 -17.14 12.16
N TRP A 24 -5.27 -17.41 12.50
CA TRP A 24 -4.34 -18.12 11.62
C TRP A 24 -4.77 -19.59 11.37
N ASP A 25 -5.28 -20.25 12.41
CA ASP A 25 -5.82 -21.60 12.30
C ASP A 25 -7.06 -21.65 11.39
N GLY A 26 -7.97 -20.67 11.53
CA GLY A 26 -9.15 -20.55 10.66
C GLY A 26 -8.79 -20.41 9.19
N LEU A 27 -7.83 -19.56 8.85
CA LEU A 27 -7.35 -19.39 7.49
C LEU A 27 -6.66 -20.66 6.95
N ALA A 28 -5.85 -21.32 7.78
CA ALA A 28 -5.24 -22.60 7.40
C ALA A 28 -6.30 -23.66 7.09
N ARG A 29 -7.37 -23.76 7.87
CA ARG A 29 -8.50 -24.66 7.60
C ARG A 29 -9.23 -24.33 6.31
N CYS A 30 -9.35 -23.06 5.91
CA CYS A 30 -9.92 -22.71 4.62
C CYS A 30 -9.08 -23.29 3.46
N TYR A 31 -7.75 -23.23 3.56
CA TYR A 31 -6.85 -23.86 2.60
C TYR A 31 -6.98 -25.40 2.62
N GLU A 32 -6.90 -26.01 3.79
CA GLU A 32 -6.96 -27.47 3.98
C GLU A 32 -8.29 -28.07 3.51
N ALA A 33 -9.38 -27.32 3.65
CA ALA A 33 -10.71 -27.69 3.13
C ALA A 33 -10.88 -27.45 1.62
N GLY A 34 -9.85 -26.93 0.94
CA GLY A 34 -9.91 -26.64 -0.49
C GLY A 34 -10.77 -25.43 -0.87
N LEU A 35 -11.13 -24.57 0.11
CA LEU A 35 -11.92 -23.37 -0.12
C LEU A 35 -11.08 -22.20 -0.68
N ALA A 36 -9.76 -22.21 -0.42
CA ALA A 36 -8.82 -21.24 -0.93
C ALA A 36 -7.53 -21.93 -1.41
N GLU A 37 -6.83 -21.31 -2.37
CA GLU A 37 -5.55 -21.79 -2.89
C GLU A 37 -4.36 -21.28 -2.07
N SER A 38 -4.53 -20.12 -1.41
CA SER A 38 -3.51 -19.51 -0.58
C SER A 38 -4.13 -18.64 0.51
N VAL A 39 -3.32 -18.31 1.51
CA VAL A 39 -3.69 -17.38 2.57
C VAL A 39 -2.86 -16.12 2.49
N GLY A 40 -3.39 -15.03 3.02
CA GLY A 40 -2.70 -13.75 3.11
C GLY A 40 -3.04 -13.01 4.39
N THR A 41 -2.34 -11.90 4.56
CA THR A 41 -2.50 -10.98 5.68
C THR A 41 -2.77 -9.57 5.18
N SER A 42 -3.21 -8.69 6.05
CA SER A 42 -3.29 -7.26 5.79
C SER A 42 -2.86 -6.49 7.04
N ASN A 43 -2.05 -5.45 6.83
CA ASN A 43 -1.53 -4.56 7.86
C ASN A 43 -0.61 -5.25 8.90
N PHE A 44 0.00 -6.37 8.54
CA PHE A 44 1.02 -7.01 9.37
C PHE A 44 2.37 -6.33 9.15
N GLY A 45 3.07 -6.02 10.24
CA GLY A 45 4.45 -5.56 10.21
C GLY A 45 5.44 -6.72 10.08
N PRO A 46 6.76 -6.44 10.00
CA PRO A 46 7.76 -7.45 9.65
C PRO A 46 7.83 -8.64 10.62
N ASN A 47 7.77 -8.39 11.93
CA ASN A 47 7.88 -9.46 12.92
C ASN A 47 6.62 -10.34 12.95
N GLN A 48 5.45 -9.70 12.86
CA GLN A 48 4.19 -10.42 12.83
C GLN A 48 4.04 -11.23 11.53
N LEU A 49 4.46 -10.67 10.41
CA LEU A 49 4.48 -11.38 9.12
C LEU A 49 5.33 -12.66 9.20
N ARG A 50 6.54 -12.57 9.79
CA ARG A 50 7.41 -13.74 10.00
C ARG A 50 6.77 -14.80 10.88
N LYS A 51 6.11 -14.39 11.98
CA LYS A 51 5.40 -15.32 12.88
C LYS A 51 4.26 -16.06 12.18
N ALA A 52 3.40 -15.33 11.44
CA ALA A 52 2.30 -15.90 10.69
C ALA A 52 2.80 -16.85 9.58
N ASN A 53 3.81 -16.42 8.82
CA ASN A 53 4.43 -17.23 7.78
C ASN A 53 5.01 -18.54 8.36
N ALA A 54 5.73 -18.47 9.48
CA ALA A 54 6.29 -19.65 10.14
C ALA A 54 5.20 -20.61 10.64
N TYR A 55 4.06 -20.09 11.11
CA TYR A 55 2.91 -20.89 11.52
C TYR A 55 2.33 -21.67 10.35
N TRP A 56 2.02 -21.01 9.23
CA TRP A 56 1.42 -21.62 8.06
C TRP A 56 2.37 -22.55 7.32
N ARG A 57 3.65 -22.21 7.25
CA ARG A 57 4.69 -23.04 6.62
C ARG A 57 4.79 -24.42 7.28
N LYS A 58 4.65 -24.53 8.62
CA LYS A 58 4.65 -25.82 9.34
C LYS A 58 3.49 -26.73 8.94
N ARG A 59 2.41 -26.14 8.41
CA ARG A 59 1.20 -26.85 7.96
C ARG A 59 1.16 -27.05 6.42
N GLY A 60 2.18 -26.61 5.71
CA GLY A 60 2.19 -26.65 4.24
C GLY A 60 1.19 -25.68 3.60
N VAL A 61 0.74 -24.64 4.32
CA VAL A 61 -0.21 -23.64 3.83
C VAL A 61 0.56 -22.49 3.18
N PRO A 62 0.29 -22.16 1.89
CA PRO A 62 0.96 -21.07 1.20
C PRO A 62 0.53 -19.70 1.74
N HIS A 63 1.47 -18.92 2.29
CA HIS A 63 1.28 -17.51 2.64
C HIS A 63 1.81 -16.66 1.50
N THR A 64 0.94 -16.06 0.69
CA THR A 64 1.33 -15.48 -0.61
C THR A 64 1.28 -13.96 -0.66
N ALA A 65 0.53 -13.30 0.22
CA ALA A 65 0.37 -11.85 0.16
C ALA A 65 0.25 -11.18 1.53
N ASN A 66 0.71 -9.92 1.61
CA ASN A 66 0.41 -9.01 2.71
C ASN A 66 -0.07 -7.67 2.15
N GLN A 67 -1.32 -7.31 2.39
CA GLN A 67 -1.91 -6.08 1.88
C GLN A 67 -1.69 -4.94 2.89
N VAL A 68 -1.03 -3.85 2.46
CA VAL A 68 -0.63 -2.73 3.31
C VAL A 68 -0.86 -1.39 2.65
N GLN A 69 -1.03 -0.35 3.45
CA GLN A 69 -1.08 1.01 2.93
C GLN A 69 0.31 1.42 2.43
N LEU A 70 0.42 1.70 1.14
CA LEU A 70 1.70 2.07 0.53
C LEU A 70 1.52 3.25 -0.43
N SER A 71 2.09 4.38 -0.07
CA SER A 71 2.14 5.59 -0.89
C SER A 71 3.27 6.50 -0.42
N LEU A 72 3.58 7.55 -1.16
CA LEU A 72 4.51 8.61 -0.73
C LEU A 72 4.03 9.38 0.53
N LEU A 73 2.78 9.20 0.96
CA LEU A 73 2.25 9.71 2.24
C LEU A 73 2.11 8.63 3.31
N SER A 74 2.49 7.39 3.00
CA SER A 74 2.46 6.24 3.93
C SER A 74 3.63 5.33 3.60
N THR A 75 4.83 5.74 4.02
CA THR A 75 6.11 5.10 3.73
C THR A 75 6.51 4.05 4.78
N LEU A 76 5.70 3.86 5.83
CA LEU A 76 5.99 2.93 6.92
C LEU A 76 6.38 1.51 6.45
N PRO A 77 5.75 0.89 5.42
CA PRO A 77 6.18 -0.41 4.94
C PRO A 77 7.62 -0.44 4.40
N VAL A 78 8.10 0.69 3.84
CA VAL A 78 9.49 0.84 3.38
C VAL A 78 10.43 1.02 4.58
N GLU A 79 10.07 1.91 5.50
CA GLU A 79 10.92 2.32 6.62
C GLU A 79 11.05 1.25 7.71
N SER A 80 10.03 0.41 7.90
CA SER A 80 10.00 -0.65 8.92
C SER A 80 10.73 -1.93 8.52
N GLY A 81 11.25 -2.03 7.27
CA GLY A 81 11.82 -3.26 6.74
C GLY A 81 10.76 -4.32 6.38
N LEU A 82 9.48 -3.92 6.27
CA LEU A 82 8.42 -4.86 5.91
C LEU A 82 8.56 -5.40 4.49
N LEU A 83 8.94 -4.55 3.55
CA LEU A 83 9.13 -4.99 2.16
C LEU A 83 10.30 -5.98 2.01
N ASP A 84 11.37 -5.79 2.80
CA ASP A 84 12.48 -6.76 2.87
C ASP A 84 12.01 -8.09 3.45
N ALA A 85 11.21 -8.06 4.51
CA ALA A 85 10.62 -9.27 5.09
C ALA A 85 9.67 -9.98 4.09
N CYS A 86 8.91 -9.24 3.31
CA CYS A 86 8.08 -9.79 2.24
C CYS A 86 8.94 -10.51 1.19
N ALA A 87 10.02 -9.89 0.73
CA ALA A 87 10.94 -10.48 -0.24
C ALA A 87 11.63 -11.73 0.31
N GLU A 88 12.11 -11.68 1.56
CA GLU A 88 12.73 -12.81 2.27
C GLU A 88 11.81 -14.03 2.35
N LEU A 89 10.53 -13.80 2.59
CA LEU A 89 9.54 -14.85 2.81
C LEU A 89 8.81 -15.31 1.54
N GLY A 90 9.05 -14.66 0.39
CA GLY A 90 8.30 -14.91 -0.84
C GLY A 90 6.84 -14.45 -0.76
N VAL A 91 6.53 -13.48 0.09
CA VAL A 91 5.19 -12.90 0.27
C VAL A 91 5.06 -11.63 -0.56
N THR A 92 4.07 -11.56 -1.42
CA THR A 92 3.85 -10.39 -2.28
C THR A 92 3.21 -9.23 -1.50
N PRO A 93 3.83 -8.04 -1.43
CA PRO A 93 3.17 -6.88 -0.88
C PRO A 93 2.09 -6.37 -1.84
N ILE A 94 0.86 -6.15 -1.34
CA ILE A 94 -0.22 -5.51 -2.09
C ILE A 94 -0.42 -4.11 -1.51
N GLY A 95 -0.10 -3.08 -2.31
CA GLY A 95 -0.17 -1.68 -1.89
C GLY A 95 -1.56 -1.08 -2.10
N TYR A 96 -2.30 -0.81 -1.03
CA TYR A 96 -3.56 -0.07 -1.13
C TYR A 96 -3.36 1.44 -0.89
N SER A 97 -4.30 2.24 -1.39
CA SER A 97 -4.28 3.71 -1.30
C SER A 97 -3.01 4.38 -1.84
N PRO A 98 -2.48 3.99 -3.02
CA PRO A 98 -1.22 4.52 -3.54
C PRO A 98 -1.29 6.02 -3.85
N LEU A 99 -2.49 6.57 -4.02
CA LEU A 99 -2.74 7.99 -4.25
C LEU A 99 -3.03 8.79 -2.97
N GLY A 100 -2.83 8.21 -1.77
CA GLY A 100 -3.05 8.89 -0.49
C GLY A 100 -4.46 9.50 -0.42
N LEU A 101 -5.51 8.69 -0.56
CA LEU A 101 -6.91 9.12 -0.65
C LEU A 101 -7.23 10.10 -1.81
N GLY A 102 -6.30 10.25 -2.77
CA GLY A 102 -6.40 11.15 -3.90
C GLY A 102 -5.59 12.46 -3.77
N VAL A 103 -4.89 12.69 -2.66
CA VAL A 103 -3.97 13.84 -2.51
C VAL A 103 -2.89 13.82 -3.57
N LEU A 104 -2.30 12.64 -3.83
CA LEU A 104 -1.21 12.45 -4.78
C LEU A 104 -1.67 12.35 -6.25
N SER A 105 -2.94 12.60 -6.54
CA SER A 105 -3.41 12.67 -7.93
C SER A 105 -3.05 14.00 -8.64
N GLY A 106 -2.62 15.00 -7.87
CA GLY A 106 -2.39 16.35 -8.40
C GLY A 106 -3.63 17.14 -8.77
N LYS A 107 -4.84 16.54 -8.61
CA LYS A 107 -6.13 17.15 -8.95
C LYS A 107 -6.55 18.23 -7.96
N TYR A 108 -6.15 18.09 -6.69
CA TYR A 108 -6.60 18.96 -5.62
C TYR A 108 -5.49 19.91 -5.19
N ASP A 109 -5.91 21.11 -4.83
CA ASP A 109 -5.09 22.15 -4.20
C ASP A 109 -5.92 22.90 -3.15
N GLU A 110 -5.37 23.95 -2.56
CA GLU A 110 -6.06 24.72 -1.49
C GLU A 110 -7.28 25.51 -1.99
N ARG A 111 -7.38 25.74 -3.31
CA ARG A 111 -8.51 26.43 -3.96
C ARG A 111 -9.54 25.44 -4.52
N ASN A 112 -9.12 24.21 -4.76
CA ASN A 112 -9.95 23.13 -5.31
C ASN A 112 -9.90 21.91 -4.38
N LEU A 113 -10.72 21.92 -3.36
CA LEU A 113 -10.83 20.85 -2.37
C LEU A 113 -11.95 19.86 -2.77
N PRO A 114 -11.88 18.59 -2.37
CA PRO A 114 -12.98 17.66 -2.53
C PRO A 114 -14.15 18.04 -1.63
N ASP A 115 -15.37 17.68 -2.04
CA ASP A 115 -16.58 17.90 -1.27
C ASP A 115 -16.63 17.04 0.01
N GLY A 116 -17.42 17.50 0.97
CA GLY A 116 -17.75 16.78 2.22
C GLY A 116 -16.57 16.68 3.20
N PRO A 117 -16.60 15.70 4.14
CA PRO A 117 -15.61 15.58 5.22
C PRO A 117 -14.17 15.43 4.73
N ARG A 118 -13.97 14.89 3.51
CA ARG A 118 -12.66 14.80 2.87
C ARG A 118 -12.00 16.15 2.63
N GLY A 119 -12.80 17.19 2.34
CA GLY A 119 -12.31 18.55 2.15
C GLY A 119 -11.60 19.10 3.38
N LEU A 120 -12.08 18.78 4.60
CA LEU A 120 -11.43 19.17 5.85
C LEU A 120 -10.06 18.53 6.02
N ILE A 121 -9.97 17.22 5.71
CA ILE A 121 -8.70 16.47 5.76
C ILE A 121 -7.70 17.07 4.76
N PHE A 122 -8.14 17.34 3.54
CA PHE A 122 -7.29 17.88 2.49
C PHE A 122 -6.83 19.31 2.80
N ARG A 123 -7.69 20.14 3.36
CA ARG A 123 -7.33 21.49 3.80
C ARG A 123 -6.20 21.49 4.83
N ALA A 124 -6.20 20.51 5.74
CA ALA A 124 -5.14 20.36 6.73
C ALA A 124 -3.85 19.77 6.15
N LEU A 125 -3.95 18.87 5.16
CA LEU A 125 -2.83 18.08 4.67
C LEU A 125 -2.11 18.75 3.49
N LEU A 126 -2.83 19.34 2.54
CA LEU A 126 -2.27 19.89 1.29
C LEU A 126 -1.14 20.90 1.49
N PRO A 127 -1.18 21.83 2.48
CA PRO A 127 -0.08 22.77 2.68
C PRO A 127 1.27 22.08 2.92
N SER A 128 1.28 21.00 3.71
CA SER A 128 2.50 20.22 3.97
C SER A 128 2.92 19.34 2.80
N CYS A 129 2.00 19.00 1.91
CA CYS A 129 2.28 18.18 0.72
C CYS A 129 2.79 19.00 -0.49
N ARG A 130 2.83 20.32 -0.43
CA ARG A 130 3.25 21.18 -1.57
C ARG A 130 4.59 20.76 -2.18
N PRO A 131 5.67 20.55 -1.39
CA PRO A 131 6.96 20.13 -1.97
C PRO A 131 6.83 18.80 -2.72
N LEU A 132 6.20 17.81 -2.13
CA LEU A 132 5.98 16.51 -2.76
C LEU A 132 5.15 16.61 -4.04
N LEU A 133 4.07 17.39 -4.02
CA LEU A 133 3.24 17.60 -5.22
C LEU A 133 3.98 18.37 -6.32
N ALA A 134 4.90 19.27 -5.97
CA ALA A 134 5.76 19.93 -6.95
C ALA A 134 6.70 18.92 -7.62
N THR A 135 7.45 18.15 -6.84
CA THR A 135 8.35 17.10 -7.37
C THR A 135 7.59 16.06 -8.21
N LEU A 136 6.41 15.63 -7.77
CA LEU A 136 5.56 14.73 -8.56
C LEU A 136 5.20 15.32 -9.94
N ARG A 137 4.87 16.64 -10.00
CA ARG A 137 4.57 17.32 -11.27
C ARG A 137 5.80 17.44 -12.17
N GLU A 138 6.96 17.71 -11.62
CA GLU A 138 8.24 17.78 -12.37
C GLU A 138 8.55 16.42 -13.01
N VAL A 139 8.50 15.33 -12.26
CA VAL A 139 8.70 13.97 -12.79
C VAL A 139 7.63 13.62 -13.82
N ALA A 140 6.36 13.95 -13.57
CA ALA A 140 5.26 13.70 -14.49
C ALA A 140 5.46 14.42 -15.83
N ALA A 141 5.88 15.69 -15.79
CA ALA A 141 6.18 16.48 -16.98
C ALA A 141 7.37 15.91 -17.77
N ALA A 142 8.46 15.54 -17.08
CA ALA A 142 9.65 14.94 -17.71
C ALA A 142 9.34 13.59 -18.37
N ARG A 143 8.43 12.81 -17.79
CA ARG A 143 8.01 11.49 -18.30
C ARG A 143 6.81 11.53 -19.24
N GLN A 144 6.17 12.68 -19.41
CA GLN A 144 4.94 12.87 -20.21
C GLN A 144 3.79 11.95 -19.74
N VAL A 145 3.65 11.78 -18.43
CA VAL A 145 2.61 10.97 -17.79
C VAL A 145 1.84 11.81 -16.77
N SER A 146 0.75 11.26 -16.22
CA SER A 146 0.01 11.92 -15.14
C SER A 146 0.75 11.87 -13.81
N VAL A 147 0.42 12.81 -12.93
CA VAL A 147 0.92 12.83 -11.53
C VAL A 147 0.50 11.54 -10.79
N SER A 148 -0.73 11.06 -11.04
CA SER A 148 -1.22 9.78 -10.53
C SER A 148 -0.33 8.61 -10.98
N ALA A 149 0.05 8.59 -12.26
CA ALA A 149 0.90 7.54 -12.82
C ALA A 149 2.28 7.50 -12.15
N VAL A 150 2.89 8.65 -11.85
CA VAL A 150 4.17 8.71 -11.11
C VAL A 150 4.02 8.14 -9.70
N ALA A 151 2.98 8.55 -8.96
CA ALA A 151 2.75 8.06 -7.59
C ALA A 151 2.49 6.54 -7.55
N ILE A 152 1.75 6.00 -8.51
CA ILE A 152 1.50 4.56 -8.66
C ILE A 152 2.80 3.83 -9.03
N ASN A 153 3.55 4.35 -10.01
CA ASN A 153 4.81 3.75 -10.45
C ASN A 153 5.86 3.71 -9.32
N TRP A 154 5.91 4.74 -8.47
CA TRP A 154 6.75 4.72 -7.28
C TRP A 154 6.39 3.54 -6.36
N ALA A 155 5.11 3.32 -6.04
CA ALA A 155 4.70 2.19 -5.21
C ALA A 155 5.02 0.83 -5.87
N MET A 156 4.83 0.72 -7.19
CA MET A 156 5.22 -0.46 -7.97
C MET A 156 6.75 -0.69 -7.95
N SER A 157 7.56 0.38 -7.95
CA SER A 157 9.01 0.30 -7.91
C SER A 157 9.54 -0.32 -6.61
N LYS A 158 8.72 -0.30 -5.54
CA LYS A 158 9.00 -0.96 -4.25
C LYS A 158 8.66 -2.46 -4.24
N GLY A 159 8.34 -3.05 -5.39
CA GLY A 159 8.01 -4.47 -5.52
C GLY A 159 6.56 -4.82 -5.16
N ALA A 160 5.70 -3.83 -4.97
CA ALA A 160 4.30 -4.06 -4.63
C ALA A 160 3.40 -4.22 -5.86
N VAL A 161 2.43 -5.12 -5.75
CA VAL A 161 1.22 -5.09 -6.60
C VAL A 161 0.32 -3.99 -6.08
N VAL A 162 -0.04 -3.03 -6.93
CA VAL A 162 -0.76 -1.82 -6.50
C VAL A 162 -2.24 -1.92 -6.84
N ILE A 163 -3.10 -1.68 -5.84
CA ILE A 163 -4.54 -1.58 -6.05
C ILE A 163 -5.00 -0.14 -5.92
N VAL A 164 -5.63 0.35 -6.98
CA VAL A 164 -6.02 1.76 -7.15
C VAL A 164 -7.53 1.89 -7.25
N GLY A 165 -8.12 2.81 -6.48
CA GLY A 165 -9.52 3.16 -6.60
C GLY A 165 -9.78 3.97 -7.88
N MET A 166 -10.73 3.51 -8.69
CA MET A 166 -11.15 4.14 -9.96
C MET A 166 -12.66 4.19 -10.03
N LYS A 167 -13.21 5.30 -10.54
CA LYS A 167 -14.65 5.51 -10.67
C LYS A 167 -15.09 5.72 -12.13
N THR A 168 -14.18 6.12 -12.99
CA THR A 168 -14.47 6.38 -14.40
C THR A 168 -13.45 5.73 -15.32
N PRO A 169 -13.80 5.45 -16.60
CA PRO A 169 -12.86 4.94 -17.59
C PRO A 169 -11.64 5.84 -17.82
N GLU A 170 -11.79 7.16 -17.66
CA GLU A 170 -10.70 8.12 -17.78
C GLU A 170 -9.66 7.89 -16.68
N GLN A 171 -10.10 7.69 -15.44
CA GLN A 171 -9.20 7.34 -14.32
C GLN A 171 -8.48 6.01 -14.54
N VAL A 172 -9.13 5.03 -15.18
CA VAL A 172 -8.47 3.78 -15.58
C VAL A 172 -7.33 4.06 -16.56
N ARG A 173 -7.60 4.82 -17.65
CA ARG A 173 -6.58 5.16 -18.66
C ARG A 173 -5.43 5.96 -18.04
N GLU A 174 -5.74 6.92 -17.18
CA GLU A 174 -4.75 7.74 -16.47
C GLU A 174 -3.85 6.88 -15.57
N ASN A 175 -4.43 5.97 -14.79
CA ASN A 175 -3.68 5.07 -13.90
C ASN A 175 -2.85 4.03 -14.68
N LEU A 176 -3.34 3.54 -15.82
CA LEU A 176 -2.59 2.66 -16.73
C LEU A 176 -1.33 3.33 -17.30
N GLY A 177 -1.27 4.65 -17.31
CA GLY A 177 -0.05 5.40 -17.64
C GLY A 177 1.11 5.15 -16.68
N ALA A 178 0.88 4.47 -15.54
CA ALA A 178 1.94 3.99 -14.66
C ALA A 178 2.71 2.78 -15.21
N LEU A 179 2.18 2.10 -16.23
CA LEU A 179 2.77 0.89 -16.81
C LEU A 179 3.74 1.22 -17.95
N GLY A 180 4.62 0.28 -18.28
CA GLY A 180 5.52 0.37 -19.44
C GLY A 180 6.80 1.17 -19.22
N TRP A 181 7.00 1.74 -18.05
CA TRP A 181 8.23 2.43 -17.66
C TRP A 181 8.54 2.18 -16.17
N ARG A 182 9.72 2.59 -15.73
CA ARG A 182 10.13 2.48 -14.32
C ARG A 182 10.75 3.80 -13.88
N ILE A 183 10.35 4.29 -12.71
CA ILE A 183 10.97 5.42 -12.05
C ILE A 183 12.44 5.13 -11.79
N SER A 184 13.33 6.08 -12.03
CA SER A 184 14.76 5.95 -11.71
C SER A 184 15.01 6.04 -10.20
N GLY A 185 16.16 5.51 -9.76
CA GLY A 185 16.56 5.65 -8.35
C GLY A 185 16.62 7.11 -7.90
N ALA A 186 17.19 8.00 -8.73
CA ALA A 186 17.30 9.42 -8.42
C ALA A 186 15.92 10.10 -8.25
N GLU A 187 14.97 9.83 -9.15
CA GLU A 187 13.59 10.34 -9.04
C GLU A 187 12.89 9.79 -7.81
N SER A 188 13.06 8.49 -7.49
CA SER A 188 12.50 7.87 -6.29
C SER A 188 13.04 8.52 -5.02
N ASP A 189 14.36 8.72 -4.94
CA ASP A 189 15.03 9.34 -3.79
C ASP A 189 14.58 10.79 -3.59
N GLU A 190 14.35 11.53 -4.68
CA GLU A 190 13.87 12.91 -4.63
C GLU A 190 12.43 12.98 -4.12
N LEU A 191 11.55 12.11 -4.64
CA LEU A 191 10.17 11.98 -4.18
C LEU A 191 10.10 11.59 -2.71
N GLU A 192 10.93 10.67 -2.25
CA GLU A 192 10.97 10.24 -0.84
C GLU A 192 11.52 11.35 0.07
N ARG A 193 12.49 12.14 -0.38
CA ARG A 193 12.94 13.32 0.35
C ARG A 193 11.83 14.36 0.50
N ALA A 194 11.10 14.63 -0.59
CA ALA A 194 9.95 15.54 -0.56
C ALA A 194 8.80 14.99 0.30
N ALA A 195 8.57 13.68 0.28
CA ALA A 195 7.57 13.01 1.12
C ALA A 195 7.86 13.15 2.62
N ARG A 196 9.14 13.08 3.02
CA ARG A 196 9.55 13.30 4.42
C ARG A 196 9.26 14.71 4.94
N LEU A 197 9.16 15.70 4.05
CA LEU A 197 8.76 17.07 4.42
C LEU A 197 7.23 17.21 4.59
N ALA A 198 6.46 16.32 3.99
CA ALA A 198 5.02 16.26 4.18
C ALA A 198 4.73 15.70 5.58
N LYS A 199 3.97 16.43 6.41
CA LYS A 199 3.48 15.90 7.69
C LYS A 199 2.50 14.75 7.40
N THR A 200 2.95 13.52 7.58
CA THR A 200 2.20 12.31 7.21
C THR A 200 1.14 11.99 8.26
N ALA A 201 -0.02 12.64 8.15
CA ALA A 201 -1.22 12.26 8.93
C ALA A 201 -1.90 10.99 8.41
N THR A 202 -1.39 10.40 7.32
CA THR A 202 -2.00 9.25 6.64
C THR A 202 -1.22 7.95 6.82
N GLN A 203 -0.22 7.91 7.71
CA GLN A 203 0.48 6.66 8.01
C GLN A 203 -0.49 5.60 8.50
N ASN A 204 -0.25 4.37 8.09
CA ASN A 204 -1.09 3.23 8.45
C ASN A 204 -1.04 2.95 9.96
N ILE A 205 -1.99 3.52 10.68
CA ILE A 205 -2.15 3.30 12.14
C ILE A 205 -2.60 1.87 12.47
N PHE A 206 -2.99 1.07 11.48
CA PHE A 206 -3.45 -0.31 11.65
C PHE A 206 -2.33 -1.34 11.49
N GLN A 207 -1.15 -0.94 10.99
CA GLN A 207 -0.02 -1.85 10.90
C GLN A 207 0.43 -2.24 12.31
N THR A 208 0.51 -3.54 12.54
CA THR A 208 0.95 -4.15 13.81
C THR A 208 2.26 -4.89 13.62
N ASP A 209 3.10 -4.89 14.63
CA ASP A 209 4.39 -5.59 14.61
C ASP A 209 4.53 -6.57 15.77
#